data_069b83c811b4d9b96c15f878caffc124
#
_entry.id   069b83c811b4d9b96c15f878caffc124
#
_cell.length_a   1.000
_cell.length_b   1.000
_cell.length_c   1.000
_cell.angle_alpha   90.00
_cell.angle_beta   90.00
_cell.angle_gamma   90.00
#
_symmetry.space_group_name_H-M   'P 1'
#
loop_
_entity.id
_entity.type
_entity.pdbx_description
1 polymer ?
#
loop_
_entity_poly.entity_id
_entity_poly.type
_entity_poly.pdbx_seq_one_letter_code
_entity_poly.pdbx_strand_id
1 'polypeptide(L)'
;CTRVQKERLSEQDEESVHLKGDLLNMAILTQYGRPDAIIMHPLPRDSRHNSFDLSPDVDDFPGLAIFRQTDNGLLIRMAIFSIALGVADHVTDDLRPAAWQRR
;
A
#
# COMPACT_ATOMS: atom_id res chain seq x y z
N CYS A 1 2.23 5.29 3.27
CA CYS A 1 3.51 5.46 2.55
C CYS A 1 3.29 5.48 1.05
N THR A 2 4.10 6.22 0.34
CA THR A 2 4.15 6.24 -1.13
C THR A 2 5.59 6.40 -1.56
N ARG A 3 5.94 5.83 -2.70
CA ARG A 3 7.29 5.98 -3.25
C ARG A 3 7.55 7.44 -3.70
N VAL A 4 8.80 7.82 -3.68
CA VAL A 4 9.26 9.06 -4.33
C VAL A 4 9.28 8.82 -5.85
N GLN A 5 8.57 9.65 -6.61
CA GLN A 5 8.51 9.54 -8.08
C GLN A 5 9.71 10.27 -8.70
N LYS A 6 10.87 9.62 -8.69
CA LYS A 6 12.13 10.21 -9.21
C LYS A 6 12.03 10.61 -10.68
N GLU A 7 11.22 9.91 -11.45
CA GLU A 7 10.94 10.21 -12.86
C GLU A 7 10.28 11.58 -13.11
N ARG A 8 9.83 12.25 -12.05
CA ARG A 8 9.22 13.59 -12.10
C ARG A 8 10.12 14.68 -11.53
N LEU A 9 11.29 14.31 -11.03
CA LEU A 9 12.24 15.25 -10.46
C LEU A 9 13.23 15.69 -11.53
N SER A 10 13.65 16.96 -11.50
CA SER A 10 14.79 17.41 -12.29
C SER A 10 16.09 16.88 -11.68
N GLU A 11 17.19 16.81 -12.48
CA GLU A 11 18.49 16.37 -11.97
C GLU A 11 18.98 17.15 -10.76
N GLN A 12 18.57 18.41 -10.61
CA GLN A 12 18.91 19.26 -9.46
C GLN A 12 18.07 18.95 -8.21
N ASP A 13 16.84 18.43 -8.41
CA ASP A 13 15.96 18.03 -7.31
C ASP A 13 16.30 16.62 -6.81
N GLU A 14 16.86 15.75 -7.66
CA GLU A 14 17.30 14.40 -7.25
C GLU A 14 18.37 14.46 -6.16
N GLU A 15 19.28 15.41 -6.21
CA GLU A 15 20.36 15.55 -5.22
C GLU A 15 19.84 16.01 -3.85
N SER A 16 18.76 16.76 -3.82
CA SER A 16 18.10 17.22 -2.58
C SER A 16 17.17 16.18 -1.95
N VAL A 17 16.67 15.25 -2.74
CA VAL A 17 15.73 14.18 -2.32
C VAL A 17 16.47 12.86 -1.99
N HIS A 18 17.79 12.83 -2.07
CA HIS A 18 18.59 11.73 -1.54
C HIS A 18 18.50 11.66 -0.01
N LEU A 19 17.31 11.32 0.49
CA LEU A 19 17.16 10.75 1.81
C LEU A 19 17.92 9.42 1.78
N LYS A 20 19.14 9.45 2.31
CA LYS A 20 19.96 8.24 2.48
C LYS A 20 19.27 7.36 3.53
N GLY A 21 18.64 6.30 3.09
CA GLY A 21 18.04 5.30 3.97
C GLY A 21 16.57 5.03 3.68
N ASP A 22 16.03 4.07 4.36
CA ASP A 22 14.62 3.70 4.30
C ASP A 22 13.77 4.81 4.90
N LEU A 23 12.73 5.23 4.19
CA LEU A 23 11.82 6.26 4.68
C LEU A 23 11.05 5.81 5.92
N LEU A 24 10.65 4.54 5.96
CA LEU A 24 9.99 3.93 7.11
C LEU A 24 10.56 2.54 7.38
N ASN A 25 11.02 2.33 8.61
CA ASN A 25 11.56 1.06 9.10
C ASN A 25 11.02 0.73 10.50
N MET A 26 11.30 -0.47 11.00
CA MET A 26 10.84 -0.91 12.33
C MET A 26 11.34 -0.04 13.47
N ALA A 27 12.57 0.49 13.38
CA ALA A 27 13.12 1.36 14.43
C ALA A 27 12.30 2.66 14.56
N ILE A 28 11.97 3.29 13.43
CA ILE A 28 11.12 4.48 13.39
C ILE A 28 9.72 4.18 13.92
N LEU A 29 9.13 3.05 13.50
CA LEU A 29 7.81 2.63 13.98
C LEU A 29 7.79 2.37 15.48
N THR A 30 8.83 1.73 16.01
CA THR A 30 8.95 1.45 17.45
C THR A 30 9.14 2.72 18.27
N GLN A 31 9.93 3.68 17.74
CA GLN A 31 10.28 4.89 18.48
C GLN A 31 9.19 5.95 18.41
N TYR A 32 8.53 6.10 17.27
CA TYR A 32 7.61 7.22 16.99
C TYR A 32 6.21 6.78 16.57
N GLY A 33 6.04 5.51 16.25
CA GLY A 33 4.76 4.98 15.81
C GLY A 33 3.76 4.84 16.97
N ARG A 34 2.49 4.99 16.66
CA ARG A 34 1.43 4.63 17.60
C ARG A 34 1.28 3.12 17.66
N PRO A 35 0.93 2.54 18.82
CA PRO A 35 0.73 1.09 18.95
C PRO A 35 -0.39 0.54 18.04
N ASP A 36 -1.37 1.37 17.70
CA ASP A 36 -2.52 1.07 16.85
C ASP A 36 -2.32 1.54 15.39
N ALA A 37 -1.11 1.92 15.00
CA ALA A 37 -0.83 2.38 13.64
C ALA A 37 -1.10 1.29 12.59
N ILE A 38 -1.70 1.70 11.49
CA ILE A 38 -1.92 0.84 10.31
C ILE A 38 -1.02 1.34 9.18
N ILE A 39 -0.18 0.44 8.67
CA ILE A 39 0.72 0.76 7.55
C ILE A 39 0.11 0.26 6.26
N MET A 40 -0.08 1.17 5.32
CA MET A 40 -0.61 0.91 3.99
C MET A 40 0.38 1.41 2.93
N HIS A 41 0.37 0.80 1.75
CA HIS A 41 1.19 1.20 0.62
C HIS A 41 0.49 0.85 -0.70
N PRO A 42 0.49 1.76 -1.69
CA PRO A 42 -0.22 1.54 -2.96
C PRO A 42 0.44 0.52 -3.88
N LEU A 43 1.63 0.02 -3.53
CA LEU A 43 2.44 -0.87 -4.36
C LEU A 43 2.66 -0.35 -5.83
N PRO A 44 3.77 -0.76 -6.49
CA PRO A 44 4.87 -1.55 -5.94
C PRO A 44 5.76 -0.75 -4.97
N ARG A 45 6.43 -1.41 -4.02
CA ARG A 45 7.49 -0.79 -3.22
C ARG A 45 8.70 -0.51 -4.12
N ASP A 46 9.34 0.62 -3.94
CA ASP A 46 10.62 0.88 -4.61
C ASP A 46 11.75 0.17 -3.84
N SER A 47 12.48 -0.69 -4.52
CA SER A 47 13.63 -1.42 -3.98
C SER A 47 14.92 -1.13 -4.77
N ARG A 48 14.88 -0.16 -5.69
CA ARG A 48 16.02 0.18 -6.54
C ARG A 48 17.04 0.97 -5.74
N HIS A 49 18.30 0.70 -6.02
CA HIS A 49 19.43 1.46 -5.44
C HIS A 49 19.54 1.38 -3.91
N ASN A 50 19.07 0.29 -3.29
CA ASN A 50 19.05 0.15 -1.81
C ASN A 50 18.35 1.32 -1.08
N SER A 51 17.39 1.96 -1.73
CA SER A 51 16.56 2.99 -1.13
C SER A 51 15.13 2.49 -1.11
N PHE A 52 14.65 2.08 0.06
CA PHE A 52 13.30 1.58 0.26
C PHE A 52 12.41 2.72 0.76
N ASP A 53 11.26 2.91 0.15
CA ASP A 53 10.18 3.74 0.70
C ASP A 53 9.57 3.12 1.96
N LEU A 54 9.60 1.80 2.03
CA LEU A 54 9.22 1.00 3.18
C LEU A 54 10.21 -0.17 3.32
N SER A 55 10.94 -0.19 4.43
CA SER A 55 11.94 -1.22 4.69
C SER A 55 11.32 -2.61 4.77
N PRO A 56 12.01 -3.67 4.30
CA PRO A 56 11.53 -5.05 4.40
C PRO A 56 11.28 -5.53 5.85
N ASP A 57 11.96 -4.98 6.84
CA ASP A 57 11.77 -5.32 8.25
C ASP A 57 10.37 -4.95 8.77
N VAL A 58 9.68 -4.01 8.11
CA VAL A 58 8.30 -3.63 8.44
C VAL A 58 7.28 -4.74 8.08
N ASP A 59 7.69 -5.75 7.31
CA ASP A 59 6.80 -6.87 6.96
C ASP A 59 6.32 -7.66 8.18
N ASP A 60 7.09 -7.65 9.27
CA ASP A 60 6.73 -8.28 10.55
C ASP A 60 5.90 -7.35 11.46
N PHE A 61 5.62 -6.12 11.04
CA PHE A 61 4.83 -5.20 11.86
C PHE A 61 3.37 -5.64 11.94
N PRO A 62 2.78 -5.82 13.14
CA PRO A 62 1.41 -6.32 13.30
C PRO A 62 0.35 -5.47 12.62
N GLY A 63 0.60 -4.16 12.49
CA GLY A 63 -0.29 -3.20 11.83
C GLY A 63 -0.11 -3.12 10.30
N LEU A 64 0.73 -3.97 9.70
CA LEU A 64 0.90 -3.97 8.26
C LEU A 64 -0.38 -4.45 7.56
N ALA A 65 -0.94 -3.63 6.68
CA ALA A 65 -2.19 -3.92 5.98
C ALA A 65 -2.05 -3.94 4.45
N ILE A 66 -0.83 -3.91 3.92
CA ILE A 66 -0.55 -3.78 2.49
C ILE A 66 -1.22 -4.90 1.68
N PHE A 67 -1.05 -6.15 2.12
CA PHE A 67 -1.61 -7.30 1.40
C PHE A 67 -3.14 -7.32 1.46
N ARG A 68 -3.71 -7.04 2.63
CA ARG A 68 -5.17 -6.90 2.79
C ARG A 68 -5.73 -5.74 1.94
N GLN A 69 -4.99 -4.64 1.85
CA GLN A 69 -5.33 -3.51 0.98
C GLN A 69 -5.34 -3.93 -0.49
N THR A 70 -4.36 -4.72 -0.91
CA THR A 70 -4.25 -5.22 -2.29
C THR A 70 -5.41 -6.15 -2.63
N ASP A 71 -5.77 -7.06 -1.75
CA ASP A 71 -6.88 -7.99 -1.93
C ASP A 71 -8.22 -7.24 -2.05
N ASN A 72 -8.42 -6.20 -1.25
CA ASN A 72 -9.61 -5.36 -1.31
C ASN A 72 -9.69 -4.53 -2.62
N GLY A 73 -8.59 -4.35 -3.31
CA GLY A 73 -8.54 -3.54 -4.51
C GLY A 73 -9.46 -4.01 -5.63
N LEU A 74 -9.67 -5.33 -5.77
CA LEU A 74 -10.62 -5.89 -6.72
C LEU A 74 -12.06 -5.54 -6.36
N LEU A 75 -12.43 -5.78 -5.10
CA LEU A 75 -13.79 -5.53 -4.62
C LEU A 75 -14.16 -4.04 -4.70
N ILE A 76 -13.24 -3.16 -4.36
CA ILE A 76 -13.45 -1.71 -4.48
C ILE A 76 -13.66 -1.29 -5.93
N ARG A 77 -12.87 -1.82 -6.88
CA ARG A 77 -13.07 -1.53 -8.31
C ARG A 77 -14.42 -2.03 -8.81
N MET A 78 -14.82 -3.24 -8.42
CA MET A 78 -16.13 -3.78 -8.75
C MET A 78 -17.26 -2.89 -8.21
N ALA A 79 -17.17 -2.42 -6.97
CA ALA A 79 -18.13 -1.50 -6.38
C ALA A 79 -18.20 -0.17 -7.15
N ILE A 80 -17.06 0.41 -7.50
CA ILE A 80 -17.01 1.65 -8.29
C ILE A 80 -17.67 1.45 -9.65
N PHE A 81 -17.38 0.36 -10.35
CA PHE A 81 -17.99 0.08 -11.65
C PHE A 81 -19.50 -0.17 -11.53
N SER A 82 -19.95 -0.89 -10.51
CA SER A 82 -21.39 -1.15 -10.34
C SER A 82 -22.18 0.15 -10.10
N ILE A 83 -21.59 1.08 -9.34
CA ILE A 83 -22.18 2.40 -9.12
C ILE A 83 -22.17 3.23 -10.41
N ALA A 84 -21.04 3.29 -11.10
CA ALA A 84 -20.90 4.07 -12.32
C ALA A 84 -21.80 3.60 -13.45
N LEU A 85 -22.10 2.30 -13.51
CA LEU A 85 -22.99 1.68 -14.50
C LEU A 85 -24.46 1.67 -14.05
N GLY A 86 -24.77 2.12 -12.84
CA GLY A 86 -26.14 2.13 -12.31
C GLY A 86 -26.71 0.74 -12.01
N VAL A 87 -25.85 -0.26 -11.78
CA VAL A 87 -26.25 -1.64 -11.51
C VAL A 87 -25.97 -2.10 -10.07
N ALA A 88 -25.64 -1.17 -9.19
CA ALA A 88 -25.29 -1.47 -7.81
C ALA A 88 -26.39 -2.27 -7.08
N ASP A 89 -27.65 -1.92 -7.32
CA ASP A 89 -28.80 -2.59 -6.68
C ASP A 89 -29.04 -4.02 -7.21
N HIS A 90 -28.41 -4.39 -8.32
CA HIS A 90 -28.50 -5.73 -8.91
C HIS A 90 -27.40 -6.67 -8.45
N VAL A 91 -26.39 -6.17 -7.74
CA VAL A 91 -25.24 -6.94 -7.21
C VAL A 91 -25.57 -7.59 -5.86
N THR A 92 -26.85 -7.85 -5.56
CA THR A 92 -27.26 -7.97 -4.19
C THR A 92 -27.18 -9.34 -3.55
N ASP A 93 -27.42 -10.46 -4.21
CA ASP A 93 -27.82 -11.61 -3.39
C ASP A 93 -27.03 -12.91 -3.60
N ASP A 94 -26.09 -12.96 -4.50
CA ASP A 94 -25.30 -14.16 -4.80
C ASP A 94 -23.81 -14.01 -4.44
N LEU A 95 -23.51 -13.37 -3.31
CA LEU A 95 -22.13 -13.27 -2.79
C LEU A 95 -21.67 -14.65 -2.30
N ARG A 96 -21.23 -15.49 -3.21
CA ARG A 96 -20.49 -16.71 -2.86
C ARG A 96 -19.06 -16.32 -2.50
N PRO A 97 -18.54 -16.77 -1.33
CA PRO A 97 -17.14 -16.60 -1.02
C PRO A 97 -16.29 -17.16 -2.15
N ALA A 98 -15.39 -16.33 -2.69
CA ALA A 98 -14.47 -16.82 -3.72
C ALA A 98 -13.64 -17.98 -3.17
N ALA A 99 -13.36 -18.98 -3.99
CA ALA A 99 -12.67 -20.20 -3.56
C ALA A 99 -11.27 -19.90 -2.95
N TRP A 100 -10.63 -18.82 -3.33
CA TRP A 100 -9.33 -18.37 -2.81
C TRP A 100 -9.40 -17.68 -1.43
N GLN A 101 -10.60 -17.29 -0.98
CA GLN A 101 -10.79 -16.71 0.37
C GLN A 101 -10.92 -17.79 1.48
N ARG A 102 -10.85 -19.06 1.13
CA ARG A 102 -10.99 -20.20 2.07
C ARG A 102 -9.65 -20.70 2.63
N ARG A 103 -8.64 -19.85 2.71
CA ARG A 103 -7.38 -20.21 3.36
C ARG A 103 -7.24 -19.53 4.70
#